data_58ca6e8511ad3952932bc093c15e3fc5
#
_entry.id   58ca6e8511ad3952932bc093c15e3fc5
#
_cell.length_a   1.000
_cell.length_b   1.000
_cell.length_c   1.000
_cell.angle_alpha   90.00
_cell.angle_beta   90.00
_cell.angle_gamma   90.00
#
_symmetry.space_group_name_H-M   'P 1'
#
loop_
_entity.id
_entity.type
_entity.pdbx_description
1 polymer ?
#
loop_
_entity_poly.entity_id
_entity_poly.type
_entity_poly.pdbx_seq_one_letter_code
_entity_poly.pdbx_strand_id
1 'polypeptide(L)'
;AKQMFGKSLCYDDIREICFYLGKEYQGPEIRKLSGTIRMVLDVIGENHRTRYGLKEEFYMTEECAMYLYEGIQTMNKIIEKLEKKIPKWIRNKLEETRSVLECFFHQDKKYVLHLKQDQEHRIILCASSRRIPQYLDQMLWSRGIGAILTSGTLKTGQGFSHIRKMTGLQKVQRVREYVADSPFEYQKNCLLYLPKDLKKCRRGSQEEAEMIADHIHSLICSTYGHTLVLFTSYHLMGNVYQMLRDEIPFPMIGVWRHSPEEITRFKQTDNAVLFAAGSCWEGVDFPGDMVSSLIIVKLPFAVPDPISEAQKKEFDCLKDYIQAVIVPDMQKKLRQGFGRALRTETDTCVVSILDERAGEDGRYHEEVMCALPKCKMAKDIKDVQRFIRNRKGVEYYL
;
A
#
# COMPACT_ATOMS: atom_id res chain seq x y z
N ALA A 1 -2.75 9.04 9.12
CA ALA A 1 -1.74 9.59 10.05
C ALA A 1 -0.46 10.01 9.32
N LYS A 2 0.17 9.16 8.49
CA LYS A 2 1.39 9.52 7.74
C LYS A 2 1.20 10.80 6.91
N GLN A 3 0.06 10.97 6.26
CA GLN A 3 -0.28 12.19 5.50
C GLN A 3 -0.59 13.40 6.39
N MET A 4 -1.19 13.20 7.56
CA MET A 4 -1.54 14.30 8.47
C MET A 4 -0.34 14.94 9.18
N PHE A 5 0.70 14.17 9.46
CA PHE A 5 1.89 14.62 10.19
C PHE A 5 3.13 14.71 9.31
N GLY A 6 2.98 14.49 8.03
CA GLY A 6 3.99 14.75 7.02
C GLY A 6 3.81 16.13 6.39
N LYS A 7 4.85 16.61 5.72
CA LYS A 7 4.86 17.82 4.91
C LYS A 7 5.34 17.45 3.52
N SER A 8 4.80 18.11 2.52
CA SER A 8 5.27 17.94 1.14
C SER A 8 5.29 19.27 0.41
N LEU A 9 6.07 19.34 -0.64
CA LEU A 9 6.15 20.47 -1.55
C LEU A 9 6.21 19.96 -2.97
N CYS A 10 5.25 20.34 -3.78
CA CYS A 10 5.22 20.09 -5.21
C CYS A 10 5.13 21.38 -6.01
N TYR A 11 5.28 21.28 -7.31
CA TYR A 11 5.20 22.44 -8.21
C TYR A 11 3.81 23.11 -8.18
N ASP A 12 2.75 22.33 -8.06
CA ASP A 12 1.38 22.89 -8.07
C ASP A 12 1.07 23.72 -6.81
N ASP A 13 1.66 23.39 -5.65
CA ASP A 13 1.54 24.22 -4.45
C ASP A 13 2.08 25.63 -4.70
N ILE A 14 3.22 25.74 -5.36
CA ILE A 14 3.83 27.03 -5.70
C ILE A 14 3.05 27.77 -6.77
N ARG A 15 2.55 27.05 -7.77
CA ARG A 15 1.72 27.62 -8.83
C ARG A 15 0.46 28.27 -8.25
N GLU A 16 -0.20 27.64 -7.30
CA GLU A 16 -1.37 28.19 -6.62
C GLU A 16 -1.05 29.47 -5.84
N ILE A 17 0.04 29.44 -5.05
CA ILE A 17 0.54 30.60 -4.31
C ILE A 17 0.86 31.76 -5.27
N CYS A 18 1.62 31.48 -6.33
CA CYS A 18 2.04 32.51 -7.30
C CYS A 18 0.86 33.07 -8.08
N PHE A 19 -0.12 32.26 -8.43
CA PHE A 19 -1.33 32.69 -9.12
C PHE A 19 -2.13 33.71 -8.27
N TYR A 20 -2.30 33.40 -6.98
CA TYR A 20 -2.98 34.31 -6.07
C TYR A 20 -2.19 35.59 -5.85
N LEU A 21 -0.91 35.48 -5.50
CA LEU A 21 -0.06 36.64 -5.24
C LEU A 21 0.13 37.52 -6.49
N GLY A 22 0.19 36.91 -7.68
CA GLY A 22 0.34 37.65 -8.94
C GLY A 22 -0.88 38.47 -9.32
N LYS A 23 -2.09 38.09 -8.86
CA LYS A 23 -3.31 38.88 -9.04
C LYS A 23 -3.39 40.08 -8.11
N GLU A 24 -2.97 39.92 -6.85
CA GLU A 24 -3.21 40.90 -5.79
C GLU A 24 -1.97 41.77 -5.54
N TYR A 25 -0.76 41.25 -5.80
CA TYR A 25 0.50 41.85 -5.43
C TYR A 25 1.50 41.76 -6.58
N GLN A 26 1.74 42.91 -7.26
CA GLN A 26 2.75 43.02 -8.30
C GLN A 26 4.10 43.39 -7.72
N GLY A 27 5.02 42.43 -7.62
CA GLY A 27 6.39 42.65 -7.14
C GLY A 27 7.40 41.74 -7.82
N PRO A 28 8.66 42.16 -7.99
CA PRO A 28 9.70 41.36 -8.61
C PRO A 28 9.97 40.07 -7.84
N GLU A 29 9.83 40.09 -6.51
CA GLU A 29 10.06 38.94 -5.66
C GLU A 29 9.02 37.80 -5.93
N ILE A 30 7.75 38.18 -6.20
CA ILE A 30 6.68 37.20 -6.50
C ILE A 30 6.93 36.57 -7.85
N ARG A 31 7.37 37.35 -8.84
CA ARG A 31 7.74 36.79 -10.16
C ARG A 31 8.93 35.84 -10.05
N LYS A 32 9.90 36.16 -9.17
CA LYS A 32 11.07 35.32 -8.91
C LYS A 32 10.70 34.03 -8.16
N LEU A 33 9.68 34.04 -7.28
CA LEU A 33 9.33 32.92 -6.41
C LEU A 33 9.13 31.60 -7.19
N SER A 34 8.28 31.63 -8.21
CA SER A 34 8.00 30.43 -9.01
C SER A 34 9.26 29.86 -9.64
N GLY A 35 10.09 30.72 -10.23
CA GLY A 35 11.37 30.32 -10.84
C GLY A 35 12.33 29.73 -9.82
N THR A 36 12.51 30.40 -8.67
CA THR A 36 13.42 29.92 -7.61
C THR A 36 13.02 28.56 -7.08
N ILE A 37 11.74 28.37 -6.74
CA ILE A 37 11.30 27.08 -6.18
C ILE A 37 11.32 25.98 -7.25
N ARG A 38 11.00 26.30 -8.52
CA ARG A 38 11.17 25.37 -9.62
C ARG A 38 12.62 24.90 -9.74
N MET A 39 13.57 25.84 -9.70
CA MET A 39 15.01 25.51 -9.72
C MET A 39 15.41 24.60 -8.56
N VAL A 40 14.90 24.86 -7.34
CA VAL A 40 15.14 23.97 -6.19
C VAL A 40 14.67 22.54 -6.49
N LEU A 41 13.45 22.38 -7.01
CA LEU A 41 12.89 21.06 -7.33
C LEU A 41 13.64 20.37 -8.46
N ASP A 42 13.99 21.11 -9.52
CA ASP A 42 14.69 20.58 -10.69
C ASP A 42 16.10 20.12 -10.31
N VAL A 43 16.87 20.96 -9.58
CA VAL A 43 18.23 20.63 -9.13
C VAL A 43 18.24 19.42 -8.20
N ILE A 44 17.33 19.37 -7.22
CA ILE A 44 17.22 18.20 -6.35
C ILE A 44 16.88 16.98 -7.17
N GLY A 45 15.97 17.08 -8.13
CA GLY A 45 15.60 16.00 -9.02
C GLY A 45 16.76 15.49 -9.86
N GLU A 46 17.53 16.39 -10.46
CA GLU A 46 18.70 16.03 -11.28
C GLU A 46 19.79 15.34 -10.46
N ASN A 47 20.11 15.87 -9.27
CA ASN A 47 21.11 15.29 -8.37
C ASN A 47 20.72 13.88 -7.87
N HIS A 48 19.41 13.55 -7.87
CA HIS A 48 18.91 12.26 -7.41
C HIS A 48 18.48 11.31 -8.54
N ARG A 49 18.66 11.71 -9.81
CA ARG A 49 18.44 10.83 -10.95
C ARG A 49 19.56 9.81 -11.09
N THR A 50 19.17 8.58 -11.32
CA THR A 50 20.09 7.48 -11.57
C THR A 50 19.76 6.83 -12.93
N ARG A 51 20.61 5.92 -13.42
CA ARG A 51 20.36 5.11 -14.60
C ARG A 51 19.03 4.32 -14.52
N TYR A 52 18.55 4.03 -13.32
CA TYR A 52 17.36 3.24 -13.03
C TYR A 52 16.13 4.07 -12.61
N GLY A 53 16.21 5.39 -12.71
CA GLY A 53 15.15 6.32 -12.32
C GLY A 53 15.51 7.20 -11.13
N LEU A 54 14.51 7.73 -10.45
CA LEU A 54 14.69 8.59 -9.27
C LEU A 54 15.13 7.76 -8.06
N LYS A 55 16.22 8.19 -7.39
CA LYS A 55 16.56 7.71 -6.05
C LYS A 55 15.68 8.45 -5.04
N GLU A 56 14.76 7.74 -4.43
CA GLU A 56 13.78 8.33 -3.52
C GLU A 56 14.40 8.82 -2.19
N GLU A 57 15.49 8.20 -1.71
CA GLU A 57 16.20 8.64 -0.50
C GLU A 57 16.93 9.94 -0.78
N PHE A 58 16.60 10.99 -0.03
CA PHE A 58 17.26 12.29 -0.16
C PHE A 58 18.65 12.27 0.49
N TYR A 59 19.62 12.85 -0.19
CA TYR A 59 20.95 13.19 0.33
C TYR A 59 21.33 14.62 -0.08
N MET A 60 22.05 15.30 0.80
CA MET A 60 22.46 16.68 0.56
C MET A 60 23.69 16.72 -0.34
N THR A 61 23.65 17.56 -1.38
CA THR A 61 24.81 17.98 -2.17
C THR A 61 25.05 19.47 -1.94
N GLU A 62 26.23 19.98 -2.29
CA GLU A 62 26.53 21.42 -2.19
C GLU A 62 25.56 22.24 -3.05
N GLU A 63 25.25 21.78 -4.24
CA GLU A 63 24.30 22.41 -5.13
C GLU A 63 22.88 22.43 -4.55
N CYS A 64 22.40 21.30 -4.01
CA CYS A 64 21.12 21.25 -3.33
C CYS A 64 21.07 22.23 -2.15
N ALA A 65 22.13 22.33 -1.35
CA ALA A 65 22.20 23.25 -0.23
C ALA A 65 22.09 24.71 -0.67
N MET A 66 22.79 25.09 -1.74
CA MET A 66 22.77 26.46 -2.29
C MET A 66 21.34 26.83 -2.74
N TYR A 67 20.68 26.01 -3.54
CA TYR A 67 19.35 26.31 -4.05
C TYR A 67 18.27 26.26 -2.94
N LEU A 68 18.36 25.33 -1.99
CA LEU A 68 17.48 25.30 -0.82
C LEU A 68 17.59 26.58 0.00
N TYR A 69 18.82 27.06 0.23
CA TYR A 69 19.05 28.31 0.93
C TYR A 69 18.45 29.51 0.18
N GLU A 70 18.65 29.60 -1.13
CA GLU A 70 18.05 30.68 -1.96
C GLU A 70 16.52 30.61 -1.91
N GLY A 71 15.94 29.44 -1.97
CA GLY A 71 14.49 29.23 -1.82
C GLY A 71 13.96 29.73 -0.48
N ILE A 72 14.63 29.39 0.63
CA ILE A 72 14.26 29.83 1.98
C ILE A 72 14.36 31.35 2.09
N GLN A 73 15.45 31.96 1.60
CA GLN A 73 15.63 33.43 1.63
C GLN A 73 14.54 34.15 0.81
N THR A 74 14.18 33.60 -0.34
CA THR A 74 13.11 34.17 -1.17
C THR A 74 11.75 34.10 -0.46
N MET A 75 11.45 32.99 0.19
CA MET A 75 10.22 32.82 0.98
C MET A 75 10.17 33.79 2.18
N ASN A 76 11.27 33.92 2.92
CA ASN A 76 11.37 34.86 4.05
C ASN A 76 11.07 36.29 3.63
N LYS A 77 11.70 36.78 2.56
CA LYS A 77 11.46 38.12 2.03
C LYS A 77 9.99 38.36 1.66
N ILE A 78 9.33 37.38 1.07
CA ILE A 78 7.92 37.49 0.69
C ILE A 78 7.01 37.49 1.93
N ILE A 79 7.26 36.59 2.88
CA ILE A 79 6.47 36.50 4.12
C ILE A 79 6.59 37.81 4.90
N GLU A 80 7.81 38.35 5.11
CA GLU A 80 8.03 39.62 5.81
C GLU A 80 7.35 40.79 5.10
N LYS A 81 7.51 40.90 3.78
CA LYS A 81 6.95 42.02 3.01
C LYS A 81 5.41 42.01 2.97
N LEU A 82 4.80 40.85 3.00
CA LEU A 82 3.37 40.69 2.82
C LEU A 82 2.62 40.32 4.11
N GLU A 83 3.27 40.22 5.25
CA GLU A 83 2.78 39.68 6.52
C GLU A 83 1.35 40.14 6.91
N LYS A 84 1.06 41.44 6.74
CA LYS A 84 -0.24 42.02 7.10
C LYS A 84 -1.21 42.18 5.92
N LYS A 85 -0.79 41.83 4.72
CA LYS A 85 -1.55 42.11 3.48
C LYS A 85 -2.18 40.87 2.86
N ILE A 86 -1.75 39.68 3.23
CA ILE A 86 -2.22 38.43 2.64
C ILE A 86 -3.20 37.69 3.53
N PRO A 87 -4.19 36.97 2.96
CA PRO A 87 -5.08 36.11 3.70
C PRO A 87 -4.33 35.04 4.49
N LYS A 88 -4.92 34.63 5.62
CA LYS A 88 -4.32 33.63 6.52
C LYS A 88 -3.98 32.31 5.82
N TRP A 89 -4.81 31.86 4.88
CA TRP A 89 -4.58 30.61 4.17
C TRP A 89 -3.35 30.66 3.23
N ILE A 90 -3.09 31.81 2.55
CA ILE A 90 -1.86 32.00 1.77
C ILE A 90 -0.64 32.06 2.68
N ARG A 91 -0.73 32.78 3.79
CA ARG A 91 0.36 32.81 4.78
C ARG A 91 0.70 31.39 5.24
N ASN A 92 -0.29 30.61 5.64
CA ASN A 92 -0.08 29.23 6.08
C ASN A 92 0.63 28.40 4.98
N LYS A 93 0.19 28.51 3.73
CA LYS A 93 0.85 27.82 2.60
C LYS A 93 2.30 28.26 2.39
N LEU A 94 2.59 29.55 2.48
CA LEU A 94 3.96 30.06 2.39
C LEU A 94 4.84 29.53 3.54
N GLU A 95 4.32 29.54 4.76
CA GLU A 95 5.01 29.01 5.95
C GLU A 95 5.22 27.49 5.86
N GLU A 96 4.24 26.75 5.37
CA GLU A 96 4.36 25.31 5.11
C GLU A 96 5.44 25.02 4.07
N THR A 97 5.42 25.72 2.94
CA THR A 97 6.44 25.60 1.89
C THR A 97 7.83 25.89 2.44
N ARG A 98 8.01 27.02 3.12
CA ARG A 98 9.27 27.36 3.79
C ARG A 98 9.72 26.27 4.74
N SER A 99 8.80 25.79 5.57
CA SER A 99 9.09 24.73 6.55
C SER A 99 9.52 23.41 5.90
N VAL A 100 9.05 23.09 4.69
CA VAL A 100 9.58 21.93 3.94
C VAL A 100 11.01 22.20 3.50
N LEU A 101 11.30 23.34 2.89
CA LEU A 101 12.66 23.70 2.47
C LEU A 101 13.64 23.69 3.64
N GLU A 102 13.25 24.24 4.80
CA GLU A 102 14.04 24.24 6.03
C GLU A 102 14.31 22.81 6.54
N CYS A 103 13.30 21.91 6.50
CA CYS A 103 13.49 20.51 6.86
C CYS A 103 14.56 19.84 5.99
N PHE A 104 14.55 20.10 4.68
CA PHE A 104 15.53 19.55 3.76
C PHE A 104 16.91 20.20 3.95
N PHE A 105 17.00 21.52 4.06
CA PHE A 105 18.24 22.24 4.26
C PHE A 105 18.97 21.85 5.54
N HIS A 106 18.23 21.77 6.66
CA HIS A 106 18.80 21.39 7.97
C HIS A 106 18.86 19.86 8.18
N GLN A 107 18.41 19.06 7.22
CA GLN A 107 18.30 17.60 7.36
C GLN A 107 17.65 17.18 8.69
N ASP A 108 16.47 17.76 9.00
CA ASP A 108 15.83 17.60 10.31
C ASP A 108 15.53 16.12 10.60
N LYS A 109 16.24 15.56 11.59
CA LYS A 109 16.16 14.15 12.01
C LYS A 109 14.78 13.74 12.56
N LYS A 110 13.87 14.70 12.82
CA LYS A 110 12.47 14.40 13.19
C LYS A 110 11.68 13.84 12.02
N TYR A 111 12.18 14.01 10.79
CA TYR A 111 11.54 13.56 9.58
C TYR A 111 12.40 12.55 8.82
N VAL A 112 11.74 11.73 8.01
CA VAL A 112 12.36 11.00 6.92
C VAL A 112 12.19 11.85 5.67
N LEU A 113 13.28 12.38 5.15
CA LEU A 113 13.31 13.20 3.95
C LEU A 113 13.43 12.29 2.74
N HIS A 114 12.50 12.41 1.81
CA HIS A 114 12.48 11.59 0.61
C HIS A 114 11.82 12.31 -0.55
N LEU A 115 12.04 11.78 -1.73
CA LEU A 115 11.55 12.32 -2.99
C LEU A 115 10.49 11.40 -3.58
N LYS A 116 9.52 11.99 -4.27
CA LYS A 116 8.55 11.29 -5.11
C LYS A 116 8.44 11.97 -6.46
N GLN A 117 7.79 11.31 -7.40
CA GLN A 117 7.38 11.90 -8.67
C GLN A 117 5.86 11.92 -8.77
N ASP A 118 5.34 12.99 -9.37
CA ASP A 118 3.93 13.04 -9.79
C ASP A 118 3.72 12.32 -11.13
N GLN A 119 2.51 12.44 -11.68
CA GLN A 119 2.16 11.82 -12.97
C GLN A 119 2.94 12.41 -14.15
N GLU A 120 3.44 13.63 -14.02
CA GLU A 120 4.24 14.33 -15.02
C GLU A 120 5.74 14.18 -14.79
N HIS A 121 6.15 13.25 -13.91
CA HIS A 121 7.54 13.00 -13.51
C HIS A 121 8.25 14.19 -12.84
N ARG A 122 7.49 15.16 -12.31
CA ARG A 122 8.03 16.29 -11.55
C ARG A 122 8.29 15.85 -10.10
N ILE A 123 9.30 16.45 -9.49
CA ILE A 123 9.74 16.12 -8.14
C ILE A 123 8.78 16.65 -7.09
N ILE A 124 8.52 15.83 -6.09
CA ILE A 124 7.81 16.19 -4.86
C ILE A 124 8.79 15.97 -3.70
N LEU A 125 9.08 17.02 -2.94
CA LEU A 125 9.81 16.90 -1.68
C LEU A 125 8.85 16.42 -0.59
N CYS A 126 9.21 15.36 0.12
CA CYS A 126 8.40 14.78 1.17
C CYS A 126 9.19 14.68 2.49
N ALA A 127 8.65 15.27 3.56
CA ALA A 127 9.18 15.15 4.92
C ALA A 127 8.16 14.35 5.78
N SER A 128 8.39 13.05 5.96
CA SER A 128 7.49 12.17 6.72
C SER A 128 7.90 12.11 8.19
N SER A 129 7.01 12.46 9.10
CA SER A 129 7.31 12.48 10.53
C SER A 129 7.64 11.09 11.08
N ARG A 130 8.71 11.00 11.88
CA ARG A 130 9.07 9.81 12.70
C ARG A 130 8.30 9.74 14.01
N ARG A 131 7.61 10.81 14.40
CA ARG A 131 6.99 10.99 15.72
C ARG A 131 5.47 10.88 15.72
N ILE A 132 4.90 10.13 14.78
CA ILE A 132 3.44 9.95 14.70
C ILE A 132 2.84 9.41 16.00
N PRO A 133 3.42 8.37 16.66
CA PRO A 133 2.91 7.89 17.93
C PRO A 133 2.88 8.95 19.02
N GLN A 134 3.93 9.80 19.12
CA GLN A 134 4.03 10.86 20.09
C GLN A 134 3.01 11.99 19.82
N TYR A 135 2.79 12.35 18.56
CA TYR A 135 1.78 13.33 18.20
C TYR A 135 0.37 12.85 18.52
N LEU A 136 0.06 11.58 18.22
CA LEU A 136 -1.23 10.98 18.57
C LEU A 136 -1.43 10.93 20.09
N ASP A 137 -0.38 10.62 20.84
CA ASP A 137 -0.44 10.65 22.31
C ASP A 137 -0.76 12.06 22.80
N GLN A 138 -0.03 13.07 22.35
CA GLN A 138 -0.24 14.47 22.77
C GLN A 138 -1.59 15.05 22.36
N MET A 139 -2.07 14.69 21.17
CA MET A 139 -3.31 15.26 20.61
C MET A 139 -4.58 14.54 21.10
N LEU A 140 -4.50 13.25 21.39
CA LEU A 140 -5.66 12.41 21.70
C LEU A 140 -5.55 11.77 23.08
N TRP A 141 -4.53 10.94 23.30
CA TRP A 141 -4.51 10.06 24.45
C TRP A 141 -4.23 10.78 25.77
N SER A 142 -3.26 11.68 25.79
CA SER A 142 -2.91 12.48 26.97
C SER A 142 -4.00 13.49 27.35
N ARG A 143 -4.88 13.83 26.42
CA ARG A 143 -6.02 14.73 26.69
C ARG A 143 -7.25 14.04 27.28
N GLY A 144 -7.19 12.73 27.47
CA GLY A 144 -8.30 11.96 28.00
C GLY A 144 -9.50 11.83 27.06
N ILE A 145 -9.32 12.07 25.77
CA ILE A 145 -10.37 11.93 24.76
C ILE A 145 -10.72 10.44 24.62
N GLY A 146 -12.02 10.12 24.73
CA GLY A 146 -12.52 8.80 24.43
C GLY A 146 -12.46 8.52 22.92
N ALA A 147 -11.86 7.39 22.54
CA ALA A 147 -11.74 7.00 21.14
C ALA A 147 -11.98 5.51 20.96
N ILE A 148 -12.64 5.15 19.86
CA ILE A 148 -12.86 3.77 19.44
C ILE A 148 -12.09 3.56 18.12
N LEU A 149 -11.15 2.61 18.13
CA LEU A 149 -10.45 2.15 16.94
C LEU A 149 -11.05 0.81 16.53
N THR A 150 -11.63 0.74 15.35
CA THR A 150 -12.24 -0.49 14.83
C THR A 150 -11.71 -0.83 13.45
N SER A 151 -11.36 -2.10 13.24
CA SER A 151 -11.00 -2.66 11.94
C SER A 151 -10.86 -4.18 12.06
N GLY A 152 -11.13 -4.91 10.99
CA GLY A 152 -10.89 -6.37 10.90
C GLY A 152 -9.41 -6.77 10.97
N THR A 153 -8.47 -5.78 10.96
CA THR A 153 -7.03 -6.04 10.86
C THR A 153 -6.18 -5.35 11.93
N LEU A 154 -6.79 -4.91 13.06
CA LEU A 154 -6.03 -4.31 14.18
C LEU A 154 -5.18 -5.34 14.92
N LYS A 155 -5.71 -6.56 15.09
CA LYS A 155 -5.00 -7.68 15.70
C LYS A 155 -4.09 -8.36 14.68
N THR A 156 -2.84 -8.60 15.04
CA THR A 156 -1.86 -9.41 14.28
C THR A 156 -1.56 -10.70 15.04
N GLY A 157 -0.62 -11.53 14.56
CA GLY A 157 -0.16 -12.72 15.29
C GLY A 157 0.37 -12.41 16.70
N GLN A 158 0.88 -11.19 16.92
CA GLN A 158 1.34 -10.68 18.22
C GLN A 158 0.25 -9.91 19.02
N GLY A 159 -1.02 -10.15 18.73
CA GLY A 159 -2.14 -9.43 19.37
C GLY A 159 -2.24 -7.99 18.87
N PHE A 160 -2.48 -7.04 19.78
CA PHE A 160 -2.61 -5.62 19.48
C PHE A 160 -1.31 -4.81 19.66
N SER A 161 -0.20 -5.45 19.98
CA SER A 161 1.06 -4.77 20.27
C SER A 161 1.55 -3.90 19.11
N HIS A 162 1.41 -4.38 17.86
CA HIS A 162 1.81 -3.63 16.67
C HIS A 162 1.01 -2.32 16.52
N ILE A 163 -0.33 -2.38 16.57
CA ILE A 163 -1.17 -1.16 16.45
C ILE A 163 -0.97 -0.21 17.62
N ARG A 164 -0.78 -0.72 18.84
CA ARG A 164 -0.46 0.11 20.02
C ARG A 164 0.84 0.89 19.82
N LYS A 165 1.88 0.24 19.26
CA LYS A 165 3.14 0.89 18.92
C LYS A 165 2.94 1.98 17.88
N MET A 166 2.25 1.67 16.80
CA MET A 166 2.02 2.60 15.68
C MET A 166 1.16 3.82 16.05
N THR A 167 0.30 3.69 17.04
CA THR A 167 -0.62 4.75 17.46
C THR A 167 -0.24 5.44 18.78
N GLY A 168 0.88 5.05 19.41
CA GLY A 168 1.31 5.65 20.68
C GLY A 168 0.55 5.14 21.92
N LEU A 169 -0.24 4.07 21.79
CA LEU A 169 -1.03 3.51 22.88
C LEU A 169 -0.25 2.56 23.80
N GLN A 170 1.06 2.37 23.60
CA GLN A 170 1.86 1.42 24.38
C GLN A 170 1.89 1.73 25.89
N LYS A 171 1.93 3.01 26.24
CA LYS A 171 2.01 3.49 27.63
C LYS A 171 0.65 3.88 28.22
N VAL A 172 -0.42 3.80 27.46
CA VAL A 172 -1.76 4.17 27.91
C VAL A 172 -2.40 3.00 28.63
N GLN A 173 -2.61 3.12 29.94
CA GLN A 173 -3.17 2.04 30.76
C GLN A 173 -4.68 1.80 30.56
N ARG A 174 -5.42 2.82 30.12
CA ARG A 174 -6.88 2.78 29.94
C ARG A 174 -7.35 2.16 28.62
N VAL A 175 -6.48 1.44 27.90
CA VAL A 175 -6.84 0.77 26.66
C VAL A 175 -7.56 -0.53 26.98
N ARG A 176 -8.74 -0.70 26.39
CA ARG A 176 -9.44 -1.99 26.35
C ARG A 176 -9.35 -2.57 24.95
N GLU A 177 -9.04 -3.84 24.86
CA GLU A 177 -8.92 -4.59 23.62
C GLU A 177 -10.05 -5.61 23.53
N TYR A 178 -10.72 -5.65 22.40
CA TYR A 178 -11.80 -6.58 22.16
C TYR A 178 -11.68 -7.19 20.76
N VAL A 179 -11.96 -8.46 20.65
CA VAL A 179 -12.02 -9.19 19.39
C VAL A 179 -13.39 -9.82 19.28
N ALA A 180 -14.17 -9.37 18.30
CA ALA A 180 -15.43 -10.01 17.97
C ALA A 180 -15.17 -11.31 17.19
N ASP A 181 -15.95 -12.35 17.47
CA ASP A 181 -15.93 -13.56 16.68
C ASP A 181 -16.47 -13.26 15.27
N SER A 182 -15.89 -13.96 14.29
CA SER A 182 -16.37 -13.85 12.92
C SER A 182 -17.70 -14.60 12.77
N PRO A 183 -18.70 -14.03 12.08
CA PRO A 183 -19.95 -14.74 11.79
C PRO A 183 -19.76 -15.87 10.77
N PHE A 184 -18.61 -15.93 10.08
CA PHE A 184 -18.37 -16.87 9.00
C PHE A 184 -17.87 -18.24 9.50
N GLU A 185 -18.48 -19.32 9.04
CA GLU A 185 -18.04 -20.71 9.28
C GLU A 185 -16.88 -21.11 8.34
N TYR A 186 -15.69 -20.52 8.55
CA TYR A 186 -14.53 -20.74 7.66
C TYR A 186 -14.17 -22.22 7.47
N GLN A 187 -14.28 -23.04 8.51
CA GLN A 187 -13.99 -24.48 8.41
C GLN A 187 -14.92 -25.22 7.45
N LYS A 188 -16.13 -24.72 7.28
CA LYS A 188 -17.14 -25.30 6.40
C LYS A 188 -17.09 -24.67 5.01
N ASN A 189 -17.00 -23.35 4.95
CA ASN A 189 -17.24 -22.55 3.76
C ASN A 189 -15.95 -22.09 3.04
N CYS A 190 -14.78 -22.32 3.63
CA CYS A 190 -13.51 -21.94 3.02
C CYS A 190 -12.55 -23.13 2.93
N LEU A 191 -11.90 -23.28 1.78
CA LEU A 191 -10.80 -24.20 1.56
C LEU A 191 -9.53 -23.42 1.32
N LEU A 192 -8.51 -23.59 2.16
CA LEU A 192 -7.19 -23.00 1.95
C LEU A 192 -6.32 -23.96 1.13
N TYR A 193 -5.98 -23.58 -0.08
CA TYR A 193 -5.15 -24.36 -0.98
C TYR A 193 -3.71 -23.85 -0.99
N LEU A 194 -2.77 -24.70 -0.60
CA LEU A 194 -1.34 -24.47 -0.63
C LEU A 194 -0.68 -25.58 -1.47
N PRO A 195 -0.41 -25.35 -2.77
CA PRO A 195 0.14 -26.39 -3.64
C PRO A 195 1.53 -26.83 -3.18
N LYS A 196 1.80 -28.15 -3.29
CA LYS A 196 3.07 -28.76 -2.87
C LYS A 196 4.19 -28.61 -3.90
N ASP A 197 3.83 -28.37 -5.13
CA ASP A 197 4.70 -28.39 -6.31
C ASP A 197 5.23 -27.00 -6.70
N LEU A 198 4.96 -25.99 -5.87
CA LEU A 198 5.56 -24.66 -6.05
C LEU A 198 7.07 -24.72 -5.85
N LYS A 199 7.80 -24.46 -6.93
CA LYS A 199 9.26 -24.40 -6.92
C LYS A 199 9.75 -22.99 -6.56
N LYS A 200 10.91 -22.93 -5.95
CA LYS A 200 11.61 -21.66 -5.75
C LYS A 200 12.23 -21.19 -7.06
N CYS A 201 11.62 -20.20 -7.68
CA CYS A 201 12.14 -19.57 -8.90
C CYS A 201 12.81 -18.23 -8.60
N ARG A 202 13.64 -17.77 -9.52
CA ARG A 202 14.20 -16.43 -9.45
C ARG A 202 13.07 -15.42 -9.66
N ARG A 203 12.93 -14.47 -8.74
CA ARG A 203 11.91 -13.43 -8.81
C ARG A 203 11.99 -12.64 -10.12
N GLY A 204 10.86 -12.54 -10.81
CA GLY A 204 10.73 -11.84 -12.10
C GLY A 204 11.28 -12.62 -13.29
N SER A 205 11.61 -13.91 -13.12
CA SER A 205 11.99 -14.77 -14.24
C SER A 205 10.78 -15.24 -15.03
N GLN A 206 11.01 -15.64 -16.27
CA GLN A 206 10.01 -16.24 -17.13
C GLN A 206 9.48 -17.56 -16.54
N GLU A 207 10.37 -18.39 -16.00
CA GLU A 207 10.02 -19.64 -15.31
C GLU A 207 9.05 -19.42 -14.13
N GLU A 208 9.26 -18.36 -13.34
CA GLU A 208 8.32 -17.98 -12.27
C GLU A 208 6.93 -17.64 -12.83
N ALA A 209 6.89 -16.87 -13.92
CA ALA A 209 5.62 -16.45 -14.53
C ALA A 209 4.87 -17.64 -15.13
N GLU A 210 5.57 -18.56 -15.81
CA GLU A 210 5.01 -19.78 -16.39
C GLU A 210 4.45 -20.72 -15.32
N MET A 211 5.22 -21.01 -14.28
CA MET A 211 4.74 -21.84 -13.15
C MET A 211 3.48 -21.25 -12.50
N ILE A 212 3.46 -19.93 -12.29
CA ILE A 212 2.30 -19.25 -11.69
C ILE A 212 1.11 -19.29 -12.66
N ALA A 213 1.32 -19.11 -13.96
CA ALA A 213 0.29 -19.21 -14.98
C ALA A 213 -0.37 -20.61 -15.00
N ASP A 214 0.42 -21.67 -14.97
CA ASP A 214 -0.09 -23.06 -14.93
C ASP A 214 -0.97 -23.33 -13.72
N HIS A 215 -0.56 -22.87 -12.52
CA HIS A 215 -1.37 -23.01 -11.32
C HIS A 215 -2.67 -22.18 -11.39
N ILE A 216 -2.59 -20.95 -11.89
CA ILE A 216 -3.77 -20.07 -12.06
C ILE A 216 -4.74 -20.69 -13.08
N HIS A 217 -4.24 -21.17 -14.22
CA HIS A 217 -5.05 -21.87 -15.22
C HIS A 217 -5.80 -23.04 -14.60
N SER A 218 -5.08 -23.93 -13.90
CA SER A 218 -5.65 -25.11 -13.26
C SER A 218 -6.73 -24.76 -12.22
N LEU A 219 -6.51 -23.69 -11.44
CA LEU A 219 -7.47 -23.19 -10.45
C LEU A 219 -8.72 -22.60 -11.12
N ILE A 220 -8.56 -21.74 -12.12
CA ILE A 220 -9.68 -21.11 -12.84
C ILE A 220 -10.55 -22.18 -13.49
N CYS A 221 -9.95 -23.18 -14.16
CA CYS A 221 -10.69 -24.29 -14.76
C CYS A 221 -11.39 -25.14 -13.70
N SER A 222 -10.77 -25.33 -12.53
CA SER A 222 -11.36 -26.10 -11.41
C SER A 222 -12.52 -25.38 -10.74
N THR A 223 -12.61 -24.07 -10.86
CA THR A 223 -13.62 -23.21 -10.24
C THR A 223 -14.56 -22.55 -11.25
N TYR A 224 -14.51 -22.96 -12.52
CA TYR A 224 -15.38 -22.46 -13.59
C TYR A 224 -15.40 -20.93 -13.73
N GLY A 225 -14.23 -20.31 -13.74
CA GLY A 225 -14.12 -18.87 -13.63
C GLY A 225 -14.33 -18.40 -12.19
N HIS A 226 -15.25 -17.47 -11.95
CA HIS A 226 -15.60 -16.92 -10.61
C HIS A 226 -14.38 -16.60 -9.74
N THR A 227 -13.32 -16.06 -10.38
CA THR A 227 -12.00 -15.98 -9.76
C THR A 227 -11.51 -14.53 -9.63
N LEU A 228 -11.01 -14.20 -8.45
CA LEU A 228 -10.21 -13.01 -8.20
C LEU A 228 -8.75 -13.39 -8.00
N VAL A 229 -7.86 -12.87 -8.84
CA VAL A 229 -6.41 -13.09 -8.74
C VAL A 229 -5.72 -11.83 -8.26
N LEU A 230 -5.16 -11.86 -7.05
CA LEU A 230 -4.47 -10.75 -6.42
C LEU A 230 -2.95 -10.85 -6.60
N PHE A 231 -2.40 -9.89 -7.32
CA PHE A 231 -0.97 -9.74 -7.53
C PHE A 231 -0.36 -8.68 -6.62
N THR A 232 0.91 -8.84 -6.30
CA THR A 232 1.73 -7.83 -5.61
C THR A 232 2.52 -6.96 -6.58
N SER A 233 2.51 -7.27 -7.88
CA SER A 233 3.26 -6.60 -8.94
C SER A 233 2.45 -6.53 -10.23
N TYR A 234 2.33 -5.33 -10.82
CA TYR A 234 1.74 -5.16 -12.14
C TYR A 234 2.54 -5.84 -13.25
N HIS A 235 3.86 -5.91 -13.12
CA HIS A 235 4.72 -6.59 -14.09
C HIS A 235 4.40 -8.08 -14.16
N LEU A 236 4.39 -8.78 -13.02
CA LEU A 236 4.06 -10.21 -12.99
C LEU A 236 2.61 -10.46 -13.45
N MET A 237 1.67 -9.59 -13.01
CA MET A 237 0.28 -9.64 -13.47
C MET A 237 0.20 -9.55 -15.00
N GLY A 238 0.93 -8.61 -15.61
CA GLY A 238 0.95 -8.43 -17.07
C GLY A 238 1.46 -9.64 -17.81
N ASN A 239 2.58 -10.21 -17.37
CA ASN A 239 3.16 -11.40 -18.00
C ASN A 239 2.19 -12.59 -17.93
N VAL A 240 1.65 -12.88 -16.75
CA VAL A 240 0.70 -13.99 -16.54
C VAL A 240 -0.60 -13.76 -17.31
N TYR A 241 -1.12 -12.54 -17.32
CA TYR A 241 -2.33 -12.19 -18.09
C TYR A 241 -2.15 -12.46 -19.58
N GLN A 242 -1.02 -12.04 -20.16
CA GLN A 242 -0.73 -12.28 -21.59
C GLN A 242 -0.61 -13.77 -21.94
N MET A 243 -0.06 -14.60 -21.02
CA MET A 243 0.02 -16.04 -21.22
C MET A 243 -1.34 -16.71 -21.24
N LEU A 244 -2.25 -16.27 -20.36
CA LEU A 244 -3.50 -16.95 -20.11
C LEU A 244 -4.70 -16.43 -20.91
N ARG A 245 -4.65 -15.24 -21.46
CA ARG A 245 -5.82 -14.57 -22.06
C ARG A 245 -6.48 -15.36 -23.21
N ASP A 246 -5.70 -16.14 -23.94
CA ASP A 246 -6.17 -16.92 -25.09
C ASP A 246 -6.36 -18.40 -24.74
N GLU A 247 -6.00 -18.83 -23.52
CA GLU A 247 -6.10 -20.21 -23.03
C GLU A 247 -7.28 -20.41 -22.07
N ILE A 248 -7.71 -19.37 -21.37
CA ILE A 248 -8.80 -19.42 -20.40
C ILE A 248 -10.15 -19.30 -21.12
N PRO A 249 -11.08 -20.26 -20.94
CA PRO A 249 -12.38 -20.24 -21.62
C PRO A 249 -13.40 -19.28 -20.96
N PHE A 250 -12.98 -18.50 -19.99
CA PHE A 250 -13.83 -17.57 -19.24
C PHE A 250 -13.42 -16.12 -19.51
N PRO A 251 -14.36 -15.13 -19.39
CA PRO A 251 -14.04 -13.74 -19.58
C PRO A 251 -12.95 -13.24 -18.63
N MET A 252 -11.81 -12.81 -19.15
CA MET A 252 -10.71 -12.28 -18.34
C MET A 252 -10.72 -10.76 -18.36
N ILE A 253 -10.65 -10.16 -17.17
CA ILE A 253 -10.68 -8.72 -16.94
C ILE A 253 -9.45 -8.33 -16.12
N GLY A 254 -8.68 -7.33 -16.58
CA GLY A 254 -7.47 -6.85 -15.91
C GLY A 254 -7.61 -5.42 -15.39
N VAL A 255 -7.39 -5.21 -14.08
CA VAL A 255 -7.38 -3.86 -13.48
C VAL A 255 -5.96 -3.32 -13.47
N TRP A 256 -5.62 -2.45 -14.42
CA TRP A 256 -4.25 -1.97 -14.63
C TRP A 256 -3.85 -0.76 -13.80
N ARG A 257 -4.69 0.24 -13.68
CA ARG A 257 -4.53 1.41 -12.81
C ARG A 257 -5.89 2.06 -12.63
N HIS A 258 -6.37 2.17 -11.40
CA HIS A 258 -7.57 2.94 -11.04
C HIS A 258 -8.70 2.92 -12.08
N SER A 259 -9.07 1.73 -12.56
CA SER A 259 -10.14 1.54 -13.51
C SER A 259 -11.40 1.04 -12.78
N PRO A 260 -12.20 1.92 -12.18
CA PRO A 260 -13.45 1.51 -11.52
C PRO A 260 -14.42 0.84 -12.49
N GLU A 261 -14.33 1.16 -13.77
CA GLU A 261 -15.12 0.58 -14.85
C GLU A 261 -14.89 -0.92 -15.00
N GLU A 262 -13.63 -1.37 -14.91
CA GLU A 262 -13.29 -2.80 -15.02
C GLU A 262 -13.84 -3.63 -13.84
N ILE A 263 -13.87 -3.04 -12.64
CA ILE A 263 -14.48 -3.67 -11.48
C ILE A 263 -16.01 -3.79 -11.67
N THR A 264 -16.64 -2.76 -12.24
CA THR A 264 -18.06 -2.77 -12.54
C THR A 264 -18.37 -3.80 -13.63
N ARG A 265 -17.55 -3.88 -14.68
CA ARG A 265 -17.64 -4.88 -15.73
C ARG A 265 -17.53 -6.30 -15.17
N PHE A 266 -16.57 -6.56 -14.27
CA PHE A 266 -16.43 -7.85 -13.61
C PHE A 266 -17.71 -8.25 -12.86
N LYS A 267 -18.32 -7.31 -12.12
CA LYS A 267 -19.57 -7.56 -11.37
C LYS A 267 -20.77 -7.85 -12.25
N GLN A 268 -20.71 -7.50 -13.52
CA GLN A 268 -21.80 -7.70 -14.51
C GLN A 268 -21.54 -8.86 -15.46
N THR A 269 -20.40 -9.54 -15.32
CA THR A 269 -20.01 -10.62 -16.24
C THR A 269 -19.99 -11.94 -15.48
N ASP A 270 -20.80 -12.89 -15.93
CA ASP A 270 -20.87 -14.22 -15.33
C ASP A 270 -19.56 -14.99 -15.57
N ASN A 271 -19.20 -15.84 -14.63
CA ASN A 271 -18.03 -16.72 -14.68
C ASN A 271 -16.71 -15.98 -14.98
N ALA A 272 -16.66 -14.67 -14.73
CA ALA A 272 -15.49 -13.86 -15.06
C ALA A 272 -14.29 -14.11 -14.13
N VAL A 273 -13.13 -13.79 -14.63
CA VAL A 273 -11.85 -13.83 -13.92
C VAL A 273 -11.27 -12.42 -13.84
N LEU A 274 -11.06 -11.92 -12.63
CA LEU A 274 -10.48 -10.59 -12.38
C LEU A 274 -9.02 -10.71 -11.97
N PHE A 275 -8.14 -10.12 -12.79
CA PHE A 275 -6.72 -9.94 -12.47
C PHE A 275 -6.52 -8.55 -11.89
N ALA A 276 -5.99 -8.46 -10.68
CA ALA A 276 -5.84 -7.19 -10.01
C ALA A 276 -4.55 -7.08 -9.19
N ALA A 277 -3.99 -5.88 -9.15
CA ALA A 277 -2.88 -5.53 -8.28
C ALA A 277 -3.19 -4.22 -7.52
N GLY A 278 -2.50 -3.96 -6.42
CA GLY A 278 -2.61 -2.68 -5.70
C GLY A 278 -3.96 -2.45 -5.03
N SER A 279 -4.85 -1.67 -5.66
CA SER A 279 -6.10 -1.18 -5.05
C SER A 279 -7.13 -2.24 -4.72
N CYS A 280 -7.18 -3.35 -5.45
CA CYS A 280 -8.17 -4.41 -5.20
C CYS A 280 -7.88 -5.26 -3.94
N TRP A 281 -6.72 -5.09 -3.32
CA TRP A 281 -6.45 -5.66 -2.01
C TRP A 281 -7.37 -5.08 -0.92
N GLU A 282 -7.83 -3.85 -1.11
CA GLU A 282 -8.66 -3.10 -0.17
C GLU A 282 -9.82 -2.41 -0.90
N GLY A 283 -10.92 -2.14 -0.20
CA GLY A 283 -11.96 -1.22 -0.68
C GLY A 283 -12.93 -1.74 -1.75
N VAL A 284 -12.84 -3.00 -2.18
CA VAL A 284 -13.78 -3.59 -3.15
C VAL A 284 -14.59 -4.71 -2.50
N ASP A 285 -15.85 -4.84 -2.89
CA ASP A 285 -16.77 -5.85 -2.40
C ASP A 285 -17.33 -6.71 -3.54
N PHE A 286 -17.30 -8.04 -3.35
CA PHE A 286 -17.75 -9.03 -4.32
C PHE A 286 -18.65 -10.05 -3.60
N PRO A 287 -19.97 -9.80 -3.51
CA PRO A 287 -20.89 -10.68 -2.80
C PRO A 287 -21.21 -11.95 -3.61
N GLY A 288 -21.52 -13.01 -2.90
CA GLY A 288 -21.97 -14.27 -3.48
C GLY A 288 -20.89 -14.99 -4.29
N ASP A 289 -21.34 -15.68 -5.33
CA ASP A 289 -20.48 -16.55 -6.14
C ASP A 289 -19.57 -15.81 -7.14
N MET A 290 -19.58 -14.48 -7.16
CA MET A 290 -18.65 -13.70 -8.00
C MET A 290 -17.19 -14.06 -7.74
N VAL A 291 -16.84 -14.39 -6.48
CA VAL A 291 -15.50 -14.80 -6.08
C VAL A 291 -15.60 -16.11 -5.29
N SER A 292 -15.76 -17.22 -5.98
CA SER A 292 -15.67 -18.57 -5.41
C SER A 292 -14.23 -19.10 -5.39
N SER A 293 -13.32 -18.40 -6.05
CA SER A 293 -11.88 -18.64 -6.07
C SER A 293 -11.12 -17.33 -5.86
N LEU A 294 -10.36 -17.26 -4.78
CA LEU A 294 -9.45 -16.15 -4.50
C LEU A 294 -8.01 -16.65 -4.59
N ILE A 295 -7.23 -16.12 -5.51
CA ILE A 295 -5.83 -16.50 -5.72
C ILE A 295 -4.92 -15.38 -5.27
N ILE A 296 -4.08 -15.62 -4.29
CA ILE A 296 -3.04 -14.72 -3.81
C ILE A 296 -1.70 -15.21 -4.38
N VAL A 297 -1.18 -14.50 -5.37
CA VAL A 297 -0.04 -14.97 -6.17
C VAL A 297 1.28 -14.96 -5.40
N LYS A 298 1.46 -14.01 -4.51
CA LYS A 298 2.64 -13.93 -3.63
C LYS A 298 2.24 -13.32 -2.30
N LEU A 299 2.97 -13.67 -1.24
CA LEU A 299 2.80 -13.03 0.07
C LEU A 299 3.00 -11.50 -0.06
N PRO A 300 2.07 -10.69 0.45
CA PRO A 300 2.03 -9.25 0.21
C PRO A 300 3.02 -8.47 1.09
N PHE A 301 4.31 -8.79 0.96
CA PHE A 301 5.37 -8.00 1.57
C PHE A 301 5.42 -6.60 0.97
N ALA A 302 5.58 -5.60 1.81
CA ALA A 302 5.76 -4.23 1.36
C ALA A 302 7.06 -4.09 0.55
N VAL A 303 7.01 -3.32 -0.54
CA VAL A 303 8.22 -2.90 -1.24
C VAL A 303 8.97 -1.92 -0.35
N PRO A 304 10.29 -2.07 -0.17
CA PRO A 304 11.09 -1.11 0.58
C PRO A 304 10.90 0.31 0.04
N ASP A 305 10.60 1.24 0.93
CA ASP A 305 10.51 2.67 0.68
C ASP A 305 11.43 3.44 1.63
N PRO A 306 11.74 4.72 1.41
CA PRO A 306 12.63 5.49 2.26
C PRO A 306 12.19 5.52 3.74
N ILE A 307 10.89 5.43 4.01
CA ILE A 307 10.35 5.42 5.38
C ILE A 307 10.66 4.08 6.05
N SER A 308 10.44 2.97 5.36
CA SER A 308 10.75 1.63 5.86
C SER A 308 12.26 1.42 6.04
N GLU A 309 13.09 1.93 5.13
CA GLU A 309 14.54 1.89 5.27
C GLU A 309 15.04 2.74 6.46
N ALA A 310 14.44 3.91 6.69
CA ALA A 310 14.74 4.71 7.86
C ALA A 310 14.32 4.02 9.16
N GLN A 311 13.18 3.34 9.17
CA GLN A 311 12.69 2.58 10.31
C GLN A 311 13.57 1.35 10.59
N LYS A 312 14.07 0.68 9.54
CA LYS A 312 15.00 -0.45 9.65
C LYS A 312 16.28 -0.06 10.39
N LYS A 313 16.79 1.16 10.17
CA LYS A 313 17.98 1.70 10.86
C LYS A 313 17.78 1.88 12.39
N GLU A 314 16.54 1.78 12.90
CA GLU A 314 16.23 1.87 14.33
C GLU A 314 16.31 0.51 15.06
N PHE A 315 16.62 -0.57 14.34
CA PHE A 315 16.74 -1.92 14.86
C PHE A 315 18.20 -2.39 14.83
N ASP A 316 18.61 -3.11 15.87
CA ASP A 316 19.97 -3.63 15.99
C ASP A 316 20.28 -4.72 14.96
N CYS A 317 19.26 -5.49 14.54
CA CYS A 317 19.43 -6.50 13.52
C CYS A 317 18.23 -6.58 12.55
N LEU A 318 18.50 -7.08 11.35
CA LEU A 318 17.48 -7.25 10.31
C LEU A 318 16.37 -8.23 10.72
N LYS A 319 16.69 -9.26 11.52
CA LYS A 319 15.72 -10.26 11.96
C LYS A 319 14.64 -9.61 12.84
N ASP A 320 15.05 -8.76 13.77
CA ASP A 320 14.12 -8.07 14.67
C ASP A 320 13.22 -7.09 13.91
N TYR A 321 13.76 -6.37 12.93
CA TYR A 321 12.99 -5.52 12.05
C TYR A 321 11.95 -6.33 11.25
N ILE A 322 12.35 -7.46 10.66
CA ILE A 322 11.43 -8.33 9.92
C ILE A 322 10.28 -8.79 10.81
N GLN A 323 10.59 -9.28 12.02
CA GLN A 323 9.57 -9.80 12.93
C GLN A 323 8.68 -8.71 13.54
N ALA A 324 9.22 -7.53 13.83
CA ALA A 324 8.48 -6.47 14.49
C ALA A 324 7.66 -5.59 13.52
N VAL A 325 8.04 -5.52 12.24
CA VAL A 325 7.44 -4.59 11.27
C VAL A 325 6.97 -5.31 10.01
N ILE A 326 7.86 -6.02 9.31
CA ILE A 326 7.58 -6.56 7.99
C ILE A 326 6.53 -7.69 8.05
N VAL A 327 6.67 -8.60 9.00
CA VAL A 327 5.74 -9.73 9.19
C VAL A 327 4.34 -9.24 9.60
N PRO A 328 4.16 -8.38 10.62
CA PRO A 328 2.86 -7.83 10.97
C PRO A 328 2.17 -7.07 9.81
N ASP A 329 2.91 -6.30 9.03
CA ASP A 329 2.37 -5.59 7.87
C ASP A 329 1.94 -6.58 6.75
N MET A 330 2.74 -7.61 6.49
CA MET A 330 2.37 -8.69 5.57
C MET A 330 1.11 -9.42 6.06
N GLN A 331 1.05 -9.81 7.34
CA GLN A 331 -0.12 -10.48 7.93
C GLN A 331 -1.39 -9.64 7.83
N LYS A 332 -1.28 -8.33 8.10
CA LYS A 332 -2.39 -7.39 7.96
C LYS A 332 -2.91 -7.37 6.52
N LYS A 333 -2.02 -7.22 5.54
CA LYS A 333 -2.38 -7.14 4.13
C LYS A 333 -2.90 -8.47 3.59
N LEU A 334 -2.32 -9.60 4.03
CA LEU A 334 -2.81 -10.95 3.71
C LEU A 334 -4.24 -11.14 4.22
N ARG A 335 -4.54 -10.74 5.46
CA ARG A 335 -5.89 -10.80 6.03
C ARG A 335 -6.88 -9.90 5.28
N GLN A 336 -6.46 -8.73 4.81
CA GLN A 336 -7.29 -7.84 4.00
C GLN A 336 -7.62 -8.49 2.65
N GLY A 337 -6.65 -9.11 1.99
CA GLY A 337 -6.86 -9.89 0.76
C GLY A 337 -7.78 -11.08 1.00
N PHE A 338 -7.51 -11.89 2.02
CA PHE A 338 -8.36 -13.02 2.41
C PHE A 338 -9.80 -12.59 2.68
N GLY A 339 -10.00 -11.43 3.28
CA GLY A 339 -11.33 -10.87 3.53
C GLY A 339 -12.15 -10.59 2.26
N ARG A 340 -11.63 -10.85 1.05
CA ARG A 340 -12.39 -10.81 -0.21
C ARG A 340 -13.11 -12.12 -0.50
N ALA A 341 -12.76 -13.21 0.20
CA ALA A 341 -13.26 -14.54 -0.07
C ALA A 341 -14.70 -14.77 0.37
N LEU A 342 -15.08 -14.31 1.56
CA LEU A 342 -16.43 -14.50 2.11
C LEU A 342 -17.01 -13.15 2.51
N ARG A 343 -18.27 -12.88 2.10
CA ARG A 343 -19.02 -11.64 2.39
C ARG A 343 -20.33 -11.92 3.10
N THR A 344 -20.91 -13.08 2.85
CA THR A 344 -22.10 -13.54 3.53
C THR A 344 -21.84 -14.86 4.24
N GLU A 345 -22.73 -15.30 5.11
CA GLU A 345 -22.62 -16.56 5.85
C GLU A 345 -22.75 -17.79 4.93
N THR A 346 -23.37 -17.61 3.76
CA THR A 346 -23.61 -18.67 2.76
C THR A 346 -22.52 -18.76 1.70
N ASP A 347 -21.68 -17.74 1.56
CA ASP A 347 -20.59 -17.74 0.57
C ASP A 347 -19.64 -18.90 0.79
N THR A 348 -19.15 -19.48 -0.29
CA THR A 348 -18.12 -20.53 -0.26
C THR A 348 -16.98 -20.19 -1.20
N CYS A 349 -15.75 -20.28 -0.72
CA CYS A 349 -14.59 -19.86 -1.50
C CYS A 349 -13.38 -20.78 -1.28
N VAL A 350 -12.64 -21.02 -2.36
CA VAL A 350 -11.28 -21.56 -2.33
C VAL A 350 -10.30 -20.40 -2.28
N VAL A 351 -9.48 -20.34 -1.24
CA VAL A 351 -8.39 -19.37 -1.16
C VAL A 351 -7.08 -20.07 -1.43
N SER A 352 -6.41 -19.67 -2.50
CA SER A 352 -5.14 -20.26 -2.94
C SER A 352 -4.00 -19.28 -2.71
N ILE A 353 -2.87 -19.75 -2.16
CA ILE A 353 -1.66 -18.93 -2.00
C ILE A 353 -0.54 -19.55 -2.81
N LEU A 354 -0.12 -18.90 -3.90
CA LEU A 354 0.91 -19.36 -4.82
C LEU A 354 2.28 -18.78 -4.47
N ASP A 355 2.71 -19.06 -3.24
CA ASP A 355 4.02 -18.64 -2.74
C ASP A 355 4.64 -19.79 -1.95
N GLU A 356 5.80 -20.28 -2.39
CA GLU A 356 6.49 -21.40 -1.76
C GLU A 356 6.82 -21.15 -0.29
N ARG A 357 6.96 -19.87 0.10
CA ARG A 357 7.25 -19.46 1.48
C ARG A 357 6.07 -19.64 2.42
N ALA A 358 4.85 -19.82 1.89
CA ALA A 358 3.63 -20.09 2.65
C ALA A 358 3.36 -21.58 2.83
N GLY A 359 3.99 -22.45 2.02
CA GLY A 359 3.87 -23.90 2.10
C GLY A 359 4.29 -24.47 3.46
N GLU A 360 4.04 -25.74 3.70
CA GLU A 360 4.30 -26.43 5.00
C GLU A 360 5.75 -26.28 5.47
N ASP A 361 6.72 -26.39 4.55
CA ASP A 361 8.15 -26.21 4.80
C ASP A 361 8.62 -24.77 4.53
N GLY A 362 7.68 -23.87 4.24
CA GLY A 362 7.95 -22.49 3.87
C GLY A 362 8.37 -21.64 5.05
N ARG A 363 9.29 -20.72 4.82
CA ARG A 363 9.86 -19.83 5.84
C ARG A 363 8.82 -19.05 6.65
N TYR A 364 7.65 -18.74 6.06
CA TYR A 364 6.61 -17.92 6.67
C TYR A 364 5.28 -18.69 6.87
N HIS A 365 5.36 -20.03 6.90
CA HIS A 365 4.18 -20.86 7.09
C HIS A 365 3.41 -20.49 8.36
N GLU A 366 4.08 -20.45 9.50
CA GLU A 366 3.47 -20.14 10.80
C GLU A 366 2.85 -18.75 10.82
N GLU A 367 3.55 -17.76 10.28
CA GLU A 367 3.06 -16.38 10.21
C GLU A 367 1.83 -16.24 9.30
N VAL A 368 1.78 -16.99 8.21
CA VAL A 368 0.61 -17.06 7.33
C VAL A 368 -0.57 -17.71 8.04
N MET A 369 -0.35 -18.87 8.69
CA MET A 369 -1.39 -19.57 9.43
C MET A 369 -1.92 -18.74 10.62
N CYS A 370 -1.07 -17.98 11.29
CA CYS A 370 -1.48 -17.04 12.34
C CYS A 370 -2.31 -15.84 11.79
N ALA A 371 -2.10 -15.47 10.54
CA ALA A 371 -2.83 -14.35 9.93
C ALA A 371 -4.24 -14.73 9.47
N LEU A 372 -4.44 -15.98 9.08
CA LEU A 372 -5.68 -16.44 8.46
C LEU A 372 -6.62 -17.11 9.49
N PRO A 373 -7.93 -17.10 9.24
CA PRO A 373 -8.85 -17.92 10.02
C PRO A 373 -8.59 -19.42 9.77
N LYS A 374 -9.00 -20.24 10.71
CA LYS A 374 -8.87 -21.71 10.58
C LYS A 374 -9.79 -22.22 9.50
N CYS A 375 -9.23 -22.66 8.37
CA CYS A 375 -9.92 -23.28 7.23
C CYS A 375 -9.52 -24.74 7.09
N LYS A 376 -10.31 -25.51 6.32
CA LYS A 376 -9.84 -26.80 5.79
C LYS A 376 -8.68 -26.54 4.83
N MET A 377 -7.67 -27.39 4.86
CA MET A 377 -6.49 -27.26 4.01
C MET A 377 -6.53 -28.30 2.89
N ALA A 378 -6.05 -27.90 1.72
CA ALA A 378 -5.84 -28.76 0.56
C ALA A 378 -4.45 -28.49 -0.04
N LYS A 379 -3.86 -29.54 -0.61
CA LYS A 379 -2.54 -29.50 -1.26
C LYS A 379 -2.60 -30.05 -2.69
N ASP A 380 -3.71 -30.67 -3.06
CA ASP A 380 -3.98 -31.24 -4.38
C ASP A 380 -5.13 -30.49 -5.05
N ILE A 381 -5.01 -30.21 -6.33
CA ILE A 381 -6.04 -29.53 -7.13
C ILE A 381 -7.36 -30.34 -7.17
N LYS A 382 -7.30 -31.68 -7.05
CA LYS A 382 -8.48 -32.55 -6.98
C LYS A 382 -9.35 -32.26 -5.75
N ASP A 383 -8.75 -31.83 -4.65
CA ASP A 383 -9.51 -31.44 -3.46
C ASP A 383 -10.24 -30.11 -3.68
N VAL A 384 -9.65 -29.18 -4.45
CA VAL A 384 -10.32 -27.95 -4.90
C VAL A 384 -11.53 -28.30 -5.76
N GLN A 385 -11.38 -29.15 -6.76
CA GLN A 385 -12.47 -29.59 -7.63
C GLN A 385 -13.60 -30.28 -6.82
N ARG A 386 -13.24 -31.16 -5.89
CA ARG A 386 -14.19 -31.81 -5.01
C ARG A 386 -14.94 -30.83 -4.11
N PHE A 387 -14.23 -29.84 -3.56
CA PHE A 387 -14.84 -28.83 -2.71
C PHE A 387 -15.90 -28.02 -3.48
N ILE A 388 -15.56 -27.52 -4.67
CA ILE A 388 -16.47 -26.74 -5.52
C ILE A 388 -17.69 -27.60 -5.91
N ARG A 389 -17.50 -28.85 -6.40
CA ARG A 389 -18.61 -29.75 -6.79
C ARG A 389 -19.57 -30.04 -5.64
N ASN A 390 -19.07 -30.13 -4.41
CA ASN A 390 -19.89 -30.42 -3.25
C ASN A 390 -20.61 -29.18 -2.68
N ARG A 391 -20.27 -27.97 -3.13
CA ARG A 391 -20.78 -26.72 -2.58
C ARG A 391 -21.61 -25.91 -3.55
N LYS A 392 -21.45 -26.12 -4.85
CA LYS A 392 -22.13 -25.34 -5.90
C LYS A 392 -23.21 -26.16 -6.57
N GLY A 393 -24.35 -25.51 -6.81
CA GLY A 393 -25.45 -26.06 -7.58
C GLY A 393 -25.21 -26.04 -9.09
N VAL A 394 -26.15 -26.56 -9.87
CA VAL A 394 -26.05 -26.63 -11.34
C VAL A 394 -25.95 -25.23 -11.96
N GLU A 395 -26.63 -24.25 -11.39
CA GLU A 395 -26.67 -22.85 -11.85
C GLU A 395 -25.30 -22.19 -11.87
N TYR A 396 -24.38 -22.64 -10.99
CA TYR A 396 -23.02 -22.12 -10.92
C TYR A 396 -22.18 -22.45 -12.16
N TYR A 397 -22.56 -23.52 -12.90
CA TYR A 397 -21.79 -24.01 -14.05
C TYR A 397 -22.38 -23.57 -15.40
N LEU A 398 -23.51 -22.88 -15.39
CA LEU A 398 -24.20 -22.38 -16.56
C LEU A 398 -23.72 -20.95 -16.87
#